data_a74d2b522a42cf4e02ce9014ce883e96
#
_entry.id   a74d2b522a42cf4e02ce9014ce883e96
#
_cell.length_a   1.000
_cell.length_b   1.000
_cell.length_c   1.000
_cell.angle_alpha   90.00
_cell.angle_beta   90.00
_cell.angle_gamma   90.00
#
_symmetry.space_group_name_H-M   'P 1'
#
loop_
_entity.id
_entity.type
_entity.pdbx_description
1 polymer ?
#
loop_
_entity_poly.entity_id
_entity_poly.type
_entity_poly.pdbx_seq_one_letter_code
_entity_poly.pdbx_strand_id
1 'polypeptide(L)'
;MKGALKGIINLTISKDGIPQLGEFKSFTIENFESQCFFHPDKNVDLAIFPIAPLLKNTESTLEQFHIVPLAKPSIASDELLNTLSSMEDIVMIGYPNGIWDSTHNLPIIRRGITATHPKLKYNGKPEFVIDAACFPGSSGSPVFLANIGSFVNASGALCAGTRIALLGTLYAGPVRKATGEIEIIEVPTDTKAISITDTMINLGYVIQASKISDFEPALRELLEPKKIIARNESCPCESGKKYKHCCGRIA
;
A
#
# COMPACT_ATOMS: atom_id res chain seq x y z
N MET A 1 -6.28 -4.95 8.30
CA MET A 1 -5.23 -4.75 9.33
C MET A 1 -5.76 -4.58 10.75
N LYS A 2 -7.07 -4.45 10.95
CA LYS A 2 -7.63 -4.28 12.31
C LYS A 2 -7.35 -5.52 13.16
N GLY A 3 -6.67 -5.33 14.31
CA GLY A 3 -6.30 -6.37 15.25
C GLY A 3 -4.93 -7.03 15.04
N ALA A 4 -4.11 -6.54 14.12
CA ALA A 4 -2.75 -7.05 13.91
C ALA A 4 -1.84 -6.65 15.09
N LEU A 5 -1.55 -7.58 15.99
CA LEU A 5 -0.68 -7.36 17.15
C LEU A 5 0.80 -7.34 16.75
N LYS A 6 1.18 -8.08 15.70
CA LYS A 6 2.56 -8.19 15.22
C LYS A 6 2.64 -7.99 13.71
N GLY A 7 3.70 -7.32 13.26
CA GLY A 7 4.13 -7.24 11.88
C GLY A 7 5.55 -7.77 11.72
N ILE A 8 5.87 -8.34 10.57
CA ILE A 8 7.25 -8.73 10.22
C ILE A 8 7.59 -8.03 8.91
N ILE A 9 8.73 -7.35 8.90
CA ILE A 9 9.29 -6.70 7.70
C ILE A 9 10.69 -7.28 7.47
N ASN A 10 10.89 -7.81 6.26
CA ASN A 10 12.19 -8.29 5.81
C ASN A 10 12.84 -7.23 4.91
N LEU A 11 14.01 -6.74 5.29
CA LEU A 11 14.77 -5.77 4.51
C LEU A 11 16.05 -6.42 3.97
N THR A 12 16.25 -6.37 2.66
CA THR A 12 17.45 -6.89 2.00
C THR A 12 18.65 -6.00 2.37
N ILE A 13 19.78 -6.64 2.71
CA ILE A 13 21.02 -5.94 3.07
C ILE A 13 21.61 -5.30 1.80
N SER A 14 22.21 -4.14 1.97
CA SER A 14 22.93 -3.42 0.91
C SER A 14 24.40 -3.30 1.26
N LYS A 15 25.28 -3.54 0.30
CA LYS A 15 26.73 -3.26 0.39
C LYS A 15 27.08 -2.33 -0.77
N ASP A 16 27.61 -1.15 -0.45
CA ASP A 16 27.97 -0.12 -1.44
C ASP A 16 26.80 0.25 -2.39
N GLY A 17 25.57 0.29 -1.87
CA GLY A 17 24.37 0.58 -2.64
C GLY A 17 23.85 -0.60 -3.47
N ILE A 18 24.51 -1.76 -3.44
CA ILE A 18 24.14 -2.96 -4.21
C ILE A 18 23.37 -3.92 -3.30
N PRO A 19 22.16 -4.39 -3.71
CA PRO A 19 21.41 -5.38 -2.92
C PRO A 19 22.16 -6.70 -2.85
N GLN A 20 22.28 -7.27 -1.66
CA GLN A 20 22.81 -8.60 -1.43
C GLN A 20 21.63 -9.58 -1.44
N LEU A 21 21.33 -10.16 -2.61
CA LEU A 21 20.22 -11.10 -2.76
C LEU A 21 20.46 -12.35 -1.89
N GLY A 22 19.47 -12.72 -1.10
CA GLY A 22 19.57 -13.80 -0.12
C GLY A 22 20.08 -13.37 1.26
N GLU A 23 20.63 -12.16 1.41
CA GLU A 23 20.97 -11.58 2.70
C GLU A 23 19.92 -10.56 3.12
N PHE A 24 19.14 -10.84 4.16
CA PHE A 24 18.11 -9.94 4.66
C PHE A 24 17.99 -10.02 6.18
N LYS A 25 17.44 -8.98 6.77
CA LYS A 25 17.16 -8.89 8.20
C LYS A 25 15.65 -8.77 8.42
N SER A 26 15.13 -9.59 9.34
CA SER A 26 13.74 -9.58 9.75
C SER A 26 13.55 -8.66 10.96
N PHE A 27 12.59 -7.76 10.87
CA PHE A 27 12.17 -6.88 11.97
C PHE A 27 10.79 -7.30 12.43
N THR A 28 10.67 -7.64 13.70
CA THR A 28 9.37 -7.88 14.33
C THR A 28 8.90 -6.57 14.96
N ILE A 29 7.69 -6.16 14.60
CA ILE A 29 7.07 -4.92 15.07
C ILE A 29 5.91 -5.31 15.96
N GLU A 30 6.06 -5.06 17.24
CA GLU A 30 4.99 -5.27 18.22
C GLU A 30 3.96 -4.14 18.12
N ASN A 31 2.69 -4.45 18.39
CA ASN A 31 1.57 -3.51 18.32
C ASN A 31 1.51 -2.80 16.94
N PHE A 32 1.69 -3.56 15.85
CA PHE A 32 1.85 -3.06 14.48
C PHE A 32 0.74 -2.07 14.08
N GLU A 33 -0.52 -2.39 14.37
CA GLU A 33 -1.66 -1.53 14.02
C GLU A 33 -1.53 -0.13 14.63
N SER A 34 -1.07 -0.03 15.88
CA SER A 34 -0.93 1.25 16.59
C SER A 34 0.16 2.16 16.01
N GLN A 35 1.06 1.60 15.20
CA GLN A 35 2.14 2.32 14.53
C GLN A 35 1.78 2.71 13.08
N CYS A 36 0.61 2.28 12.61
CA CYS A 36 0.09 2.65 11.29
C CYS A 36 -0.72 3.93 11.35
N PHE A 37 -0.62 4.75 10.29
CA PHE A 37 -1.49 5.88 10.06
C PHE A 37 -2.56 5.47 9.06
N PHE A 38 -3.82 5.50 9.48
CA PHE A 38 -4.95 5.20 8.61
C PHE A 38 -5.34 6.43 7.82
N HIS A 39 -5.90 6.20 6.63
CA HIS A 39 -6.35 7.28 5.77
C HIS A 39 -7.38 8.18 6.48
N PRO A 40 -7.31 9.52 6.32
CA PRO A 40 -8.24 10.45 6.98
C PRO A 40 -9.69 10.25 6.54
N ASP A 41 -9.94 9.87 5.28
CA ASP A 41 -11.26 9.44 4.82
C ASP A 41 -11.48 7.96 5.16
N LYS A 42 -12.45 7.68 6.04
CA LYS A 42 -12.78 6.31 6.49
C LYS A 42 -13.32 5.39 5.38
N ASN A 43 -13.71 5.95 4.23
CA ASN A 43 -14.16 5.19 3.06
C ASN A 43 -13.00 4.74 2.18
N VAL A 44 -11.77 5.14 2.47
CA VAL A 44 -10.56 4.74 1.76
C VAL A 44 -9.78 3.75 2.64
N ASP A 45 -9.75 2.48 2.24
CA ASP A 45 -9.03 1.42 2.98
C ASP A 45 -7.54 1.44 2.66
N LEU A 46 -6.86 2.47 3.14
CA LEU A 46 -5.43 2.68 2.97
C LEU A 46 -4.79 3.04 4.31
N ALA A 47 -3.61 2.50 4.55
CA ALA A 47 -2.79 2.83 5.71
C ALA A 47 -1.33 2.91 5.31
N ILE A 48 -0.55 3.70 6.03
CA ILE A 48 0.90 3.80 5.88
C ILE A 48 1.59 3.42 7.20
N PHE A 49 2.76 2.81 7.06
CA PHE A 49 3.64 2.48 8.18
C PHE A 49 5.00 3.17 7.98
N PRO A 50 5.50 3.96 8.97
CA PRO A 50 6.78 4.65 8.85
C PRO A 50 7.94 3.67 9.05
N ILE A 51 8.78 3.48 8.04
CA ILE A 51 9.97 2.61 8.12
C ILE A 51 11.21 3.35 8.61
N ALA A 52 11.23 4.68 8.59
CA ALA A 52 12.39 5.48 9.00
C ALA A 52 12.91 5.16 10.42
N PRO A 53 12.07 4.91 11.44
CA PRO A 53 12.55 4.49 12.76
C PRO A 53 13.33 3.16 12.74
N LEU A 54 12.93 2.21 11.88
CA LEU A 54 13.65 0.94 11.74
C LEU A 54 15.04 1.15 11.16
N LEU A 55 15.15 2.05 10.16
CA LEU A 55 16.43 2.36 9.51
C LEU A 55 17.40 3.08 10.44
N LYS A 56 16.89 4.02 11.25
CA LYS A 56 17.72 4.74 12.24
C LYS A 56 18.28 3.83 13.33
N ASN A 57 17.51 2.85 13.80
CA ASN A 57 17.97 1.91 14.82
C ASN A 57 19.14 1.02 14.34
N THR A 58 19.40 0.96 13.04
CA THR A 58 20.49 0.18 12.45
C THR A 58 21.72 1.02 12.08
N GLU A 59 21.64 2.35 12.14
CA GLU A 59 22.80 3.23 11.92
C GLU A 59 23.95 2.94 12.91
N SER A 60 23.62 2.50 14.14
CA SER A 60 24.62 2.09 15.14
C SER A 60 25.35 0.78 14.78
N THR A 61 24.79 -0.05 13.90
CA THR A 61 25.36 -1.35 13.49
C THR A 61 26.07 -1.30 12.15
N LEU A 62 26.12 -0.13 11.47
CA LEU A 62 26.66 0.07 10.12
C LEU A 62 25.96 -0.79 9.04
N GLU A 63 24.84 -1.43 9.37
CA GLU A 63 24.05 -2.18 8.40
C GLU A 63 23.26 -1.22 7.51
N GLN A 64 23.40 -1.39 6.22
CA GLN A 64 22.62 -0.65 5.22
C GLN A 64 21.60 -1.59 4.57
N PHE A 65 20.42 -1.05 4.25
CA PHE A 65 19.36 -1.80 3.56
C PHE A 65 19.12 -1.24 2.17
N HIS A 66 18.83 -2.16 1.25
CA HIS A 66 18.45 -1.80 -0.11
C HIS A 66 16.97 -1.39 -0.12
N ILE A 67 16.73 -0.11 -0.34
CA ILE A 67 15.40 0.47 -0.45
C ILE A 67 15.35 1.34 -1.69
N VAL A 68 14.34 1.11 -2.53
CA VAL A 68 14.06 1.94 -3.72
C VAL A 68 12.78 2.74 -3.45
N PRO A 69 12.90 3.97 -2.95
CA PRO A 69 11.74 4.80 -2.65
C PRO A 69 11.08 5.26 -3.95
N LEU A 70 9.76 5.24 -3.98
CA LEU A 70 8.99 5.89 -5.04
C LEU A 70 8.86 7.38 -4.69
N ALA A 71 9.45 8.23 -5.52
CA ALA A 71 9.31 9.67 -5.39
C ALA A 71 7.93 10.14 -5.90
N LYS A 72 7.48 11.33 -5.46
CA LYS A 72 6.19 11.90 -5.87
C LYS A 72 5.97 11.92 -7.40
N PRO A 73 6.97 12.20 -8.25
CA PRO A 73 6.84 12.11 -9.70
C PRO A 73 6.57 10.71 -10.26
N SER A 74 6.77 9.65 -9.46
CA SER A 74 6.42 8.27 -9.86
C SER A 74 4.92 7.99 -9.76
N ILE A 75 4.14 8.83 -9.07
CA ILE A 75 2.69 8.74 -9.01
C ILE A 75 2.12 9.27 -10.33
N ALA A 76 1.15 8.56 -10.89
CA ALA A 76 0.49 8.98 -12.12
C ALA A 76 -0.14 10.37 -11.94
N SER A 77 0.30 11.34 -12.74
CA SER A 77 -0.26 12.70 -12.75
C SER A 77 -1.61 12.74 -13.47
N ASP A 78 -2.38 13.79 -13.23
CA ASP A 78 -3.65 14.00 -13.93
C ASP A 78 -3.46 14.13 -15.46
N GLU A 79 -2.35 14.73 -15.90
CA GLU A 79 -1.99 14.85 -17.31
C GLU A 79 -1.78 13.46 -17.92
N LEU A 80 -1.01 12.59 -17.25
CA LEU A 80 -0.81 11.22 -17.70
C LEU A 80 -2.14 10.47 -17.73
N LEU A 81 -2.91 10.52 -16.65
CA LEU A 81 -4.19 9.82 -16.53
C LEU A 81 -5.20 10.24 -17.62
N ASN A 82 -5.16 11.49 -18.12
CA ASN A 82 -5.98 11.96 -19.23
C ASN A 82 -5.61 11.35 -20.58
N THR A 83 -4.39 10.82 -20.73
CA THR A 83 -3.91 10.19 -21.96
C THR A 83 -4.17 8.70 -22.02
N LEU A 84 -4.61 8.11 -20.91
CA LEU A 84 -4.84 6.67 -20.81
C LEU A 84 -6.16 6.26 -21.45
N SER A 85 -6.21 5.01 -21.88
CA SER A 85 -7.44 4.32 -22.25
C SER A 85 -8.02 3.58 -21.01
N SER A 86 -9.19 2.99 -21.18
CA SER A 86 -9.76 2.14 -20.12
C SER A 86 -9.02 0.82 -19.97
N MET A 87 -8.29 0.39 -20.99
CA MET A 87 -7.51 -0.84 -21.01
C MET A 87 -6.03 -0.51 -21.22
N GLU A 88 -5.27 -0.54 -20.15
CA GLU A 88 -3.82 -0.29 -20.14
C GLU A 88 -3.09 -1.49 -19.53
N ASP A 89 -1.91 -1.80 -20.03
CA ASP A 89 -1.04 -2.80 -19.41
C ASP A 89 -0.59 -2.35 -18.01
N ILE A 90 -0.67 -3.27 -17.05
CA ILE A 90 -0.23 -3.04 -15.68
C ILE A 90 0.72 -4.12 -15.18
N VAL A 91 1.54 -3.73 -14.21
CA VAL A 91 2.33 -4.65 -13.38
C VAL A 91 1.94 -4.44 -11.92
N MET A 92 1.70 -5.53 -11.22
CA MET A 92 1.44 -5.58 -9.79
C MET A 92 2.56 -6.36 -9.09
N ILE A 93 3.06 -5.82 -7.98
CA ILE A 93 4.17 -6.41 -7.21
C ILE A 93 3.68 -6.70 -5.80
N GLY A 94 3.82 -7.93 -5.32
CA GLY A 94 3.31 -8.26 -3.98
C GLY A 94 3.54 -9.71 -3.57
N TYR A 95 2.80 -10.13 -2.54
CA TYR A 95 2.98 -11.39 -1.83
C TYR A 95 1.68 -12.20 -1.82
N PRO A 96 1.21 -12.73 -2.98
CA PRO A 96 -0.05 -13.48 -3.05
C PRO A 96 -0.01 -14.69 -2.13
N ASN A 97 -1.03 -14.87 -1.29
CA ASN A 97 -1.10 -15.94 -0.29
C ASN A 97 0.15 -16.04 0.62
N GLY A 98 0.88 -14.94 0.81
CA GLY A 98 2.14 -14.93 1.51
C GLY A 98 3.30 -15.60 0.76
N ILE A 99 3.14 -15.84 -0.55
CA ILE A 99 4.19 -16.45 -1.38
C ILE A 99 5.16 -15.37 -1.86
N TRP A 100 6.46 -15.66 -1.71
CA TRP A 100 7.56 -14.86 -2.24
C TRP A 100 8.77 -15.76 -2.52
N ASP A 101 9.77 -15.25 -3.19
CA ASP A 101 11.07 -15.93 -3.26
C ASP A 101 11.81 -15.72 -1.93
N SER A 102 11.65 -16.68 -1.03
CA SER A 102 12.23 -16.63 0.32
C SER A 102 13.74 -16.75 0.33
N THR A 103 14.33 -17.31 -0.73
CA THR A 103 15.79 -17.43 -0.88
C THR A 103 16.42 -16.05 -1.17
N HIS A 104 15.81 -15.27 -2.04
CA HIS A 104 16.36 -13.97 -2.44
C HIS A 104 15.64 -12.77 -1.83
N ASN A 105 14.59 -13.02 -1.03
CA ASN A 105 13.71 -11.99 -0.43
C ASN A 105 13.06 -11.09 -1.50
N LEU A 106 12.55 -11.71 -2.56
CA LEU A 106 11.93 -10.98 -3.67
C LEU A 106 10.42 -11.22 -3.74
N PRO A 107 9.61 -10.18 -4.05
CA PRO A 107 8.18 -10.31 -4.26
C PRO A 107 7.85 -11.02 -5.57
N ILE A 108 6.60 -11.43 -5.72
CA ILE A 108 6.04 -11.93 -6.98
C ILE A 108 5.57 -10.77 -7.84
N ILE A 109 6.03 -10.76 -9.10
CA ILE A 109 5.61 -9.80 -10.11
C ILE A 109 4.52 -10.43 -10.97
N ARG A 110 3.41 -9.73 -11.16
CA ARG A 110 2.28 -10.16 -11.98
C ARG A 110 1.91 -9.09 -12.98
N ARG A 111 1.54 -9.51 -14.17
CA ARG A 111 1.03 -8.65 -15.24
C ARG A 111 -0.47 -8.79 -15.36
N GLY A 112 -1.15 -7.73 -15.77
CA GLY A 112 -2.57 -7.68 -16.04
C GLY A 112 -2.90 -6.44 -16.86
N ILE A 113 -4.18 -6.07 -16.84
CA ILE A 113 -4.68 -4.86 -17.50
C ILE A 113 -5.60 -4.08 -16.56
N THR A 114 -5.79 -2.79 -16.81
CA THR A 114 -6.92 -2.07 -16.21
C THR A 114 -8.23 -2.56 -16.84
N ALA A 115 -9.23 -2.84 -16.02
CA ALA A 115 -10.57 -3.27 -16.44
C ALA A 115 -11.56 -2.10 -16.43
N THR A 116 -11.19 -0.97 -15.81
CA THR A 116 -11.90 0.31 -15.86
C THR A 116 -10.87 1.44 -15.95
N HIS A 117 -11.31 2.61 -16.42
CA HIS A 117 -10.40 3.75 -16.57
C HIS A 117 -9.83 4.21 -15.23
N PRO A 118 -8.48 4.24 -15.04
CA PRO A 118 -7.86 4.47 -13.73
C PRO A 118 -8.08 5.87 -13.16
N LYS A 119 -8.45 6.86 -13.97
CA LYS A 119 -8.82 8.21 -13.51
C LYS A 119 -10.23 8.30 -12.97
N LEU A 120 -11.15 7.48 -13.48
CA LEU A 120 -12.56 7.58 -13.15
C LEU A 120 -12.84 6.85 -11.83
N LYS A 121 -13.78 7.41 -11.05
CA LYS A 121 -14.23 6.80 -9.81
C LYS A 121 -15.16 5.61 -10.11
N TYR A 122 -14.74 4.42 -9.74
CA TYR A 122 -15.58 3.23 -9.89
C TYR A 122 -16.67 3.23 -8.82
N ASN A 123 -17.94 3.17 -9.26
CA ASN A 123 -19.11 3.25 -8.36
C ASN A 123 -19.05 4.45 -7.37
N GLY A 124 -18.50 5.59 -7.80
CA GLY A 124 -18.39 6.81 -7.00
C GLY A 124 -17.24 6.83 -5.99
N LYS A 125 -16.50 5.73 -5.84
CA LYS A 125 -15.33 5.63 -4.96
C LYS A 125 -14.04 5.99 -5.70
N PRO A 126 -13.00 6.51 -5.00
CA PRO A 126 -11.70 6.84 -5.61
C PRO A 126 -10.87 5.56 -5.87
N GLU A 127 -11.43 4.68 -6.66
CA GLU A 127 -10.87 3.37 -7.01
C GLU A 127 -11.15 3.03 -8.48
N PHE A 128 -10.42 2.07 -9.02
CA PHE A 128 -10.65 1.47 -10.32
C PHE A 128 -10.47 -0.06 -10.25
N VAL A 129 -10.88 -0.75 -11.30
CA VAL A 129 -10.82 -2.21 -11.38
C VAL A 129 -9.68 -2.63 -12.31
N ILE A 130 -8.98 -3.68 -11.94
CA ILE A 130 -7.98 -4.37 -12.76
C ILE A 130 -8.40 -5.82 -13.02
N ASP A 131 -7.98 -6.37 -14.16
CA ASP A 131 -7.98 -7.79 -14.46
C ASP A 131 -6.55 -8.31 -14.31
N ALA A 132 -6.31 -8.98 -13.21
CA ALA A 132 -5.04 -9.58 -12.84
C ALA A 132 -5.29 -10.68 -11.81
N ALA A 133 -4.35 -11.60 -11.66
CA ALA A 133 -4.43 -12.66 -10.66
C ALA A 133 -4.38 -12.08 -9.22
N CYS A 134 -5.54 -11.64 -8.71
CA CYS A 134 -5.68 -11.08 -7.36
C CYS A 134 -6.07 -12.19 -6.38
N PHE A 135 -5.19 -12.50 -5.43
CA PHE A 135 -5.40 -13.51 -4.39
C PHE A 135 -5.33 -12.88 -2.99
N PRO A 136 -5.88 -13.56 -1.97
CA PRO A 136 -5.68 -13.15 -0.57
C PRO A 136 -4.20 -12.89 -0.28
N GLY A 137 -3.89 -11.90 0.55
CA GLY A 137 -2.51 -11.47 0.80
C GLY A 137 -1.91 -10.54 -0.26
N SER A 138 -2.60 -10.29 -1.37
CA SER A 138 -2.16 -9.29 -2.36
C SER A 138 -2.54 -7.85 -1.98
N SER A 139 -3.34 -7.63 -0.94
CA SER A 139 -3.69 -6.30 -0.44
C SER A 139 -2.44 -5.53 -0.02
N GLY A 140 -2.36 -4.24 -0.39
CA GLY A 140 -1.16 -3.42 -0.23
C GLY A 140 -0.21 -3.46 -1.44
N SER A 141 -0.42 -4.34 -2.43
CA SER A 141 0.40 -4.40 -3.63
C SER A 141 0.28 -3.12 -4.46
N PRO A 142 1.40 -2.45 -4.82
CA PRO A 142 1.39 -1.36 -5.78
C PRO A 142 1.04 -1.87 -7.18
N VAL A 143 0.23 -1.09 -7.88
CA VAL A 143 -0.19 -1.33 -9.27
C VAL A 143 0.37 -0.21 -10.14
N PHE A 144 1.24 -0.60 -11.07
CA PHE A 144 1.91 0.33 -11.98
C PHE A 144 1.31 0.24 -13.38
N LEU A 145 1.13 1.37 -14.05
CA LEU A 145 1.11 1.44 -15.50
C LEU A 145 2.46 0.89 -16.01
N ALA A 146 2.44 0.02 -16.99
CA ALA A 146 3.65 -0.64 -17.48
C ALA A 146 3.64 -0.81 -19.01
N ASN A 147 3.57 0.29 -19.72
CA ASN A 147 3.74 0.28 -21.17
C ASN A 147 5.24 0.39 -21.50
N ILE A 148 5.79 -0.64 -22.09
CA ILE A 148 7.23 -0.74 -22.37
C ILE A 148 7.46 -0.85 -23.87
N GLY A 149 8.19 0.12 -24.44
CA GLY A 149 8.55 0.20 -25.86
C GLY A 149 7.47 0.80 -26.75
N SER A 150 6.20 0.46 -26.58
CA SER A 150 5.08 1.05 -27.33
C SER A 150 3.78 0.97 -26.56
N PHE A 151 2.83 1.82 -26.92
CA PHE A 151 1.46 1.83 -26.37
C PHE A 151 0.48 2.43 -27.37
N VAL A 152 -0.78 2.13 -27.22
CA VAL A 152 -1.88 2.79 -27.96
C VAL A 152 -2.40 3.93 -27.11
N ASN A 153 -2.44 5.14 -27.67
CA ASN A 153 -2.98 6.31 -26.96
C ASN A 153 -4.52 6.34 -27.00
N ALA A 154 -5.13 7.29 -26.29
CA ALA A 154 -6.58 7.44 -26.22
C ALA A 154 -7.26 7.67 -27.59
N SER A 155 -6.54 8.15 -28.61
CA SER A 155 -7.05 8.31 -29.98
C SER A 155 -6.91 7.04 -30.84
N GLY A 156 -6.36 5.95 -30.29
CA GLY A 156 -6.12 4.70 -31.01
C GLY A 156 -4.82 4.69 -31.84
N ALA A 157 -3.98 5.72 -31.75
CA ALA A 157 -2.71 5.76 -32.45
C ALA A 157 -1.64 4.98 -31.69
N LEU A 158 -0.82 4.21 -32.42
CA LEU A 158 0.36 3.54 -31.88
C LEU A 158 1.48 4.55 -31.65
N CYS A 159 1.95 4.65 -30.42
CA CYS A 159 3.04 5.53 -29.99
C CYS A 159 4.24 4.69 -29.56
N ALA A 160 5.44 5.06 -30.01
CA ALA A 160 6.68 4.50 -29.47
C ALA A 160 7.05 5.24 -28.16
N GLY A 161 7.42 4.47 -27.12
CA GLY A 161 7.82 5.03 -25.83
C GLY A 161 7.53 4.10 -24.68
N THR A 162 7.96 4.53 -23.48
CA THR A 162 7.71 3.79 -22.23
C THR A 162 6.99 4.72 -21.26
N ARG A 163 5.89 4.21 -20.67
CA ARG A 163 5.14 4.89 -19.61
C ARG A 163 5.12 3.97 -18.39
N ILE A 164 5.75 4.41 -17.31
CA ILE A 164 5.72 3.70 -16.01
C ILE A 164 5.29 4.71 -14.96
N ALA A 165 4.22 4.42 -14.24
CA ALA A 165 3.74 5.26 -13.15
C ALA A 165 2.91 4.44 -12.16
N LEU A 166 2.93 4.80 -10.88
CA LEU A 166 2.07 4.21 -9.87
C LEU A 166 0.62 4.68 -10.08
N LEU A 167 -0.26 3.76 -10.44
CA LEU A 167 -1.70 4.02 -10.60
C LEU A 167 -2.45 3.93 -9.28
N GLY A 168 -2.02 3.04 -8.37
CA GLY A 168 -2.70 2.85 -7.10
C GLY A 168 -2.20 1.66 -6.29
N THR A 169 -2.98 1.31 -5.27
CA THR A 169 -2.71 0.23 -4.34
C THR A 169 -3.90 -0.74 -4.32
N LEU A 170 -3.65 -2.02 -4.57
CA LEU A 170 -4.66 -3.06 -4.48
C LEU A 170 -5.11 -3.21 -3.01
N TYR A 171 -6.42 -3.26 -2.76
CA TYR A 171 -6.93 -3.47 -1.39
C TYR A 171 -7.92 -4.61 -1.27
N ALA A 172 -8.67 -4.94 -2.31
CA ALA A 172 -9.72 -5.96 -2.30
C ALA A 172 -9.91 -6.59 -3.68
N GLY A 173 -10.67 -7.65 -3.74
CA GLY A 173 -11.15 -8.24 -4.97
C GLY A 173 -12.51 -8.90 -4.75
N PRO A 174 -13.37 -8.94 -5.77
CA PRO A 174 -14.66 -9.63 -5.67
C PRO A 174 -14.43 -11.14 -5.62
N VAL A 175 -15.26 -11.80 -4.80
CA VAL A 175 -15.29 -13.25 -4.68
C VAL A 175 -16.63 -13.79 -5.17
N ARG A 176 -16.59 -14.92 -5.84
CA ARG A 176 -17.80 -15.70 -6.18
C ARG A 176 -17.97 -16.79 -5.13
N LYS A 177 -19.13 -16.84 -4.49
CA LYS A 177 -19.49 -17.96 -3.62
C LYS A 177 -20.00 -19.11 -4.47
N ALA A 178 -19.32 -20.23 -4.39
CA ALA A 178 -19.79 -21.50 -4.97
C ALA A 178 -20.42 -22.33 -3.85
N THR A 179 -21.68 -22.71 -4.03
CA THR A 179 -22.37 -23.63 -3.13
C THR A 179 -22.41 -25.01 -3.79
N GLY A 180 -21.94 -26.02 -3.08
CA GLY A 180 -22.04 -27.43 -3.48
C GLY A 180 -22.88 -28.21 -2.52
N GLU A 181 -23.65 -29.19 -3.01
CA GLU A 181 -24.30 -30.19 -2.17
C GLU A 181 -23.35 -31.38 -2.00
N ILE A 182 -23.13 -31.81 -0.76
CA ILE A 182 -22.43 -33.05 -0.46
C ILE A 182 -23.52 -34.12 -0.26
N GLU A 183 -23.64 -35.06 -1.20
CA GLU A 183 -24.47 -36.25 -1.01
C GLU A 183 -23.74 -37.18 -0.01
N ILE A 184 -24.32 -37.34 1.17
CA ILE A 184 -23.92 -38.40 2.11
C ILE A 184 -24.79 -39.59 1.80
N ILE A 185 -24.20 -40.61 1.17
CA ILE A 185 -24.87 -41.90 0.92
C ILE A 185 -24.97 -42.60 2.27
N GLU A 186 -26.24 -42.90 2.69
CA GLU A 186 -26.62 -43.69 3.86
C GLU A 186 -26.37 -43.13 5.27
N VAL A 187 -27.11 -42.10 5.65
CA VAL A 187 -27.63 -41.96 7.02
C VAL A 187 -28.99 -41.27 6.98
N PRO A 188 -30.11 -41.80 7.55
CA PRO A 188 -31.41 -41.15 7.52
C PRO A 188 -31.47 -40.05 8.59
N THR A 189 -30.89 -38.89 8.31
CA THR A 189 -31.05 -37.68 9.11
C THR A 189 -31.12 -36.48 8.15
N ASP A 190 -32.19 -35.70 8.29
CA ASP A 190 -32.53 -34.52 7.48
C ASP A 190 -31.53 -33.36 7.56
N THR A 191 -30.24 -33.63 7.57
CA THR A 191 -29.19 -32.60 7.62
C THR A 191 -28.52 -32.52 6.26
N LYS A 192 -28.85 -31.47 5.50
CA LYS A 192 -28.22 -31.14 4.22
C LYS A 192 -26.88 -30.46 4.52
N ALA A 193 -25.75 -31.11 4.24
CA ALA A 193 -24.46 -30.48 4.33
C ALA A 193 -24.22 -29.61 3.08
N ILE A 194 -24.00 -28.30 3.26
CA ILE A 194 -23.71 -27.37 2.20
C ILE A 194 -22.24 -26.94 2.34
N SER A 195 -21.45 -27.18 1.32
CA SER A 195 -20.10 -26.62 1.21
C SER A 195 -20.15 -25.27 0.50
N ILE A 196 -19.60 -24.23 1.13
CA ILE A 196 -19.47 -22.91 0.53
C ILE A 196 -17.98 -22.67 0.30
N THR A 197 -17.61 -22.42 -0.96
CA THR A 197 -16.23 -22.11 -1.34
C THR A 197 -16.20 -20.73 -1.98
N ASP A 198 -15.37 -19.85 -1.46
CA ASP A 198 -15.12 -18.54 -2.05
C ASP A 198 -14.07 -18.66 -3.15
N THR A 199 -14.46 -18.34 -4.38
CA THR A 199 -13.57 -18.38 -5.55
C THR A 199 -13.30 -16.97 -6.04
N MET A 200 -12.02 -16.60 -6.12
CA MET A 200 -11.59 -15.34 -6.73
C MET A 200 -11.85 -15.36 -8.23
N ILE A 201 -12.25 -14.22 -8.79
CA ILE A 201 -12.58 -14.10 -10.22
C ILE A 201 -11.54 -13.27 -10.99
N ASN A 202 -10.32 -13.17 -10.48
CA ASN A 202 -9.18 -12.43 -11.05
C ASN A 202 -9.40 -10.93 -11.27
N LEU A 203 -10.40 -10.36 -10.60
CA LEU A 203 -10.57 -8.90 -10.56
C LEU A 203 -10.02 -8.33 -9.25
N GLY A 204 -9.49 -7.11 -9.33
CA GLY A 204 -8.97 -6.39 -8.16
C GLY A 204 -9.48 -4.96 -8.11
N TYR A 205 -9.81 -4.48 -6.91
CA TYR A 205 -10.12 -3.09 -6.64
C TYR A 205 -8.86 -2.37 -6.18
N VAL A 206 -8.53 -1.29 -6.88
CA VAL A 206 -7.29 -0.52 -6.68
C VAL A 206 -7.65 0.90 -6.27
N ILE A 207 -7.22 1.31 -5.07
CA ILE A 207 -7.35 2.70 -4.60
C ILE A 207 -6.41 3.56 -5.43
N GLN A 208 -6.92 4.67 -5.99
CA GLN A 208 -6.15 5.60 -6.81
C GLN A 208 -4.93 6.16 -6.06
N ALA A 209 -3.77 6.21 -6.70
CA ALA A 209 -2.52 6.65 -6.09
C ALA A 209 -2.55 8.10 -5.57
N SER A 210 -3.42 8.95 -6.11
CA SER A 210 -3.66 10.30 -5.59
C SER A 210 -4.04 10.32 -4.10
N LYS A 211 -4.65 9.23 -3.59
CA LYS A 211 -5.04 9.09 -2.19
C LYS A 211 -3.85 8.95 -1.23
N ILE A 212 -2.68 8.59 -1.73
CA ILE A 212 -1.44 8.58 -0.94
C ILE A 212 -1.08 10.00 -0.48
N SER A 213 -1.36 11.01 -1.30
CA SER A 213 -1.06 12.40 -0.96
C SER A 213 -1.92 12.95 0.19
N ASP A 214 -3.06 12.33 0.48
CA ASP A 214 -3.96 12.74 1.57
C ASP A 214 -3.33 12.52 2.97
N PHE A 215 -2.25 11.72 3.07
CA PHE A 215 -1.47 11.56 4.30
C PHE A 215 -0.49 12.72 4.54
N GLU A 216 -0.15 13.51 3.52
CA GLU A 216 0.91 14.52 3.61
C GLU A 216 0.69 15.54 4.74
N PRO A 217 -0.53 16.09 4.99
CA PRO A 217 -0.74 17.05 6.08
C PRO A 217 -0.43 16.45 7.46
N ALA A 218 -0.91 15.22 7.72
CA ALA A 218 -0.68 14.54 9.00
C ALA A 218 0.80 14.21 9.21
N LEU A 219 1.50 13.80 8.14
CA LEU A 219 2.93 13.53 8.20
C LEU A 219 3.76 14.79 8.43
N ARG A 220 3.38 15.93 7.81
CA ARG A 220 4.06 17.21 8.04
C ARG A 220 3.97 17.62 9.50
N GLU A 221 2.79 17.53 10.10
CA GLU A 221 2.58 17.86 11.52
C GLU A 221 3.48 17.01 12.45
N LEU A 222 3.70 15.74 12.10
CA LEU A 222 4.57 14.84 12.86
C LEU A 222 6.06 15.13 12.67
N LEU A 223 6.45 15.55 11.46
CA LEU A 223 7.84 15.82 11.10
C LEU A 223 8.29 17.24 11.44
N GLU A 224 7.35 18.17 11.63
CA GLU A 224 7.68 19.51 12.10
C GLU A 224 8.29 19.41 13.50
N PRO A 225 9.50 19.97 13.70
CA PRO A 225 10.09 20.01 15.03
C PRO A 225 9.14 20.77 15.94
N LYS A 226 8.60 20.10 16.96
CA LYS A 226 7.79 20.79 17.97
C LYS A 226 8.60 21.94 18.50
N LYS A 227 8.15 23.17 18.27
CA LYS A 227 8.83 24.38 18.72
C LYS A 227 9.08 24.25 20.23
N ILE A 228 10.33 24.04 20.60
CA ILE A 228 10.72 24.00 22.01
C ILE A 228 10.59 25.42 22.51
N ILE A 229 9.52 25.65 23.26
CA ILE A 229 9.25 26.97 23.84
C ILE A 229 10.17 27.13 25.04
N ALA A 230 11.04 28.14 24.97
CA ALA A 230 11.92 28.44 26.10
C ALA A 230 11.06 28.89 27.30
N ARG A 231 11.51 28.53 28.52
CA ARG A 231 10.77 28.79 29.76
C ARG A 231 10.35 30.26 29.94
N ASN A 232 11.12 31.17 29.38
CA ASN A 232 10.93 32.62 29.50
C ASN A 232 10.16 33.26 28.34
N GLU A 233 9.85 32.48 27.25
CA GLU A 233 9.05 32.97 26.13
C GLU A 233 7.57 33.12 26.53
N SER A 234 6.82 33.92 25.75
CA SER A 234 5.39 34.07 25.90
C SER A 234 4.69 32.73 25.68
N CYS A 235 3.71 32.42 26.52
CA CYS A 235 2.99 31.16 26.40
C CYS A 235 2.14 31.14 25.12
N PRO A 236 2.19 30.05 24.32
CA PRO A 236 1.44 29.94 23.07
C PRO A 236 -0.08 29.87 23.25
N CYS A 237 -0.57 29.71 24.50
CA CYS A 237 -2.00 29.75 24.81
C CYS A 237 -2.57 31.19 24.90
N GLU A 238 -1.79 32.18 24.46
CA GLU A 238 -2.19 33.62 24.44
C GLU A 238 -2.61 34.19 25.79
N SER A 239 -2.27 33.54 26.91
CA SER A 239 -2.58 33.99 28.26
C SER A 239 -1.82 35.27 28.72
N GLY A 240 -0.90 35.80 27.91
CA GLY A 240 -0.02 36.90 28.23
C GLY A 240 1.08 36.58 29.27
N LYS A 241 1.12 35.33 29.78
CA LYS A 241 2.10 34.86 30.76
C LYS A 241 3.30 34.18 30.08
N LYS A 242 4.47 34.19 30.76
CA LYS A 242 5.61 33.40 30.34
C LYS A 242 5.29 31.90 30.43
N TYR A 243 5.84 31.10 29.52
CA TYR A 243 5.59 29.65 29.43
C TYR A 243 5.75 28.93 30.76
N LYS A 244 6.85 29.21 31.52
CA LYS A 244 7.12 28.64 32.86
C LYS A 244 6.06 28.96 33.93
N HIS A 245 5.24 30.00 33.72
CA HIS A 245 4.19 30.40 34.65
C HIS A 245 2.79 30.08 34.14
N CYS A 246 2.71 29.32 33.02
CA CYS A 246 1.46 28.91 32.39
C CYS A 246 1.52 27.42 32.00
N CYS A 247 1.48 27.08 30.74
CA CYS A 247 1.45 25.69 30.26
C CYS A 247 2.73 24.90 30.54
N GLY A 248 3.85 25.56 30.75
CA GLY A 248 5.14 24.96 31.13
C GLY A 248 5.42 24.90 32.63
N ARG A 249 4.39 25.09 33.48
CA ARG A 249 4.52 24.97 34.93
C ARG A 249 4.70 23.49 35.30
N ILE A 250 5.86 23.16 35.85
CA ILE A 250 6.12 21.84 36.46
C ILE A 250 5.35 21.84 37.78
N ALA A 251 4.47 20.85 37.97
CA ALA A 251 3.73 20.65 39.22
C ALA A 251 4.65 20.18 40.32
#